data_7d2866378b1ee659ed58471e03d3e2a8
#
_entry.id   7d2866378b1ee659ed58471e03d3e2a8
#
_cell.length_a   1.000
_cell.length_b   1.000
_cell.length_c   1.000
_cell.angle_alpha   90.00
_cell.angle_beta   90.00
_cell.angle_gamma   90.00
#
_symmetry.space_group_name_H-M   'P 1'
#
loop_
_entity.id
_entity.type
_entity.pdbx_description
1 polymer ?
#
loop_
_entity_poly.entity_id
_entity_poly.type
_entity_poly.pdbx_seq_one_letter_code
_entity_poly.pdbx_strand_id
1 'polypeptide(L)'
;QYQLVKSMGEGLARVESAESVQPALVSIEDGWQIAYLLEPLENGWVTVFLPQAPTPMSGNVMYLPADRVRPLDITMVQAMAIVKHIGVGSAETLRGADLRLPAGAGA
;
A
#
# COMPACT_ATOMS: atom_id res chain seq x y z
N GLN A 1 0.83 18.29 -11.73
CA GLN A 1 0.30 18.29 -11.81
C GLN A 1 -0.63 18.26 -12.02
N TYR A 2 -1.02 18.54 -11.88
CA TYR A 2 -1.81 18.77 -12.24
C TYR A 2 -2.94 18.24 -12.68
N GLN A 3 -3.25 17.95 -12.90
CA GLN A 3 -4.00 17.02 -13.66
C GLN A 3 -4.89 16.14 -12.84
N LEU A 4 -5.16 16.56 -11.63
CA LEU A 4 -5.87 15.72 -10.72
C LEU A 4 -7.23 15.32 -11.23
N VAL A 5 -8.02 16.30 -11.64
CA VAL A 5 -9.38 16.02 -12.12
C VAL A 5 -9.36 15.23 -13.40
N LYS A 6 -8.55 15.68 -14.33
CA LYS A 6 -8.47 15.01 -15.58
C LYS A 6 -8.07 13.56 -15.44
N SER A 7 -7.20 13.29 -14.48
CA SER A 7 -6.60 11.99 -14.38
C SER A 7 -7.30 11.07 -13.41
N MET A 8 -8.48 11.44 -12.92
CA MET A 8 -9.10 10.59 -11.95
C MET A 8 -9.35 9.20 -12.47
N GLY A 9 -9.95 9.08 -13.65
CA GLY A 9 -10.12 7.78 -14.26
C GLY A 9 -8.80 7.13 -14.62
N GLU A 10 -7.88 7.95 -15.09
CA GLU A 10 -6.57 7.44 -15.42
C GLU A 10 -5.83 6.98 -14.17
N GLY A 11 -6.06 7.68 -13.06
CA GLY A 11 -5.44 7.29 -11.82
C GLY A 11 -5.90 5.94 -11.34
N LEU A 12 -7.18 5.67 -11.49
CA LEU A 12 -7.70 4.35 -11.12
C LEU A 12 -7.10 3.27 -12.00
N ALA A 13 -7.06 3.50 -13.30
CA ALA A 13 -6.48 2.53 -14.21
C ALA A 13 -5.01 2.33 -13.89
N ARG A 14 -4.33 3.39 -13.53
CA ARG A 14 -2.95 3.31 -13.16
C ARG A 14 -2.74 2.45 -11.94
N VAL A 15 -3.57 2.62 -10.93
CA VAL A 15 -3.45 1.83 -9.73
C VAL A 15 -3.73 0.36 -10.02
N GLU A 16 -4.73 0.09 -10.84
CA GLU A 16 -5.09 -1.28 -11.14
C GLU A 16 -4.07 -2.00 -11.98
N SER A 17 -3.40 -1.29 -12.88
CA SER A 17 -2.49 -1.93 -13.80
C SER A 17 -1.08 -1.38 -13.72
N ALA A 18 -0.82 -0.52 -12.77
CA ALA A 18 0.36 0.29 -12.82
C ALA A 18 1.62 -0.43 -12.46
N GLU A 19 2.61 -0.07 -13.16
CA GLU A 19 3.95 -0.50 -12.86
C GLU A 19 4.59 0.37 -11.81
N SER A 20 4.09 1.59 -11.64
CA SER A 20 4.67 2.54 -10.70
C SER A 20 4.04 2.46 -9.31
N VAL A 21 2.98 1.70 -9.15
CA VAL A 21 2.32 1.53 -7.87
C VAL A 21 2.65 0.14 -7.36
N GLN A 22 3.11 0.06 -6.13
CA GLN A 22 3.64 -1.16 -5.59
C GLN A 22 2.86 -1.56 -4.35
N PRO A 23 2.33 -2.80 -4.29
CA PRO A 23 1.76 -3.28 -3.04
C PRO A 23 2.81 -3.32 -1.96
N ALA A 24 2.41 -3.00 -0.75
CA ALA A 24 3.35 -2.92 0.35
C ALA A 24 2.63 -3.19 1.65
N LEU A 25 3.42 -3.40 2.69
CA LEU A 25 2.93 -3.40 4.06
C LEU A 25 3.49 -2.17 4.74
N VAL A 26 2.66 -1.50 5.51
CA VAL A 26 3.11 -0.36 6.29
C VAL A 26 2.94 -0.68 7.75
N SER A 27 3.92 -0.25 8.54
CA SER A 27 3.91 -0.49 9.97
C SER A 27 3.18 0.63 10.67
N ILE A 28 2.08 0.29 11.32
CA ILE A 28 1.29 1.24 12.08
C ILE A 28 1.17 0.66 13.48
N GLU A 29 1.75 1.39 14.43
CA GLU A 29 1.85 0.90 15.80
C GLU A 29 2.58 -0.44 15.79
N ASP A 30 2.01 -1.47 16.34
CA ASP A 30 2.65 -2.77 16.42
C ASP A 30 2.13 -3.74 15.38
N GLY A 31 1.56 -3.23 14.31
CA GLY A 31 0.99 -4.10 13.29
C GLY A 31 1.40 -3.69 11.91
N TRP A 32 0.93 -4.44 10.95
CA TRP A 32 1.15 -4.16 9.54
C TRP A 32 -0.19 -4.03 8.86
N GLN A 33 -0.26 -3.11 7.91
CA GLN A 33 -1.46 -2.92 7.11
C GLN A 33 -1.08 -2.96 5.65
N ILE A 34 -1.88 -3.64 4.84
CA ILE A 34 -1.64 -3.65 3.41
C ILE A 34 -1.93 -2.27 2.84
N ALA A 35 -1.09 -1.84 1.92
CA ALA A 35 -1.16 -0.50 1.37
C ALA A 35 -0.61 -0.51 -0.03
N TYR A 36 -0.82 0.61 -0.73
CA TYR A 36 -0.23 0.80 -2.05
C TYR A 36 0.82 1.90 -1.94
N LEU A 37 2.06 1.56 -2.27
CA LEU A 37 3.16 2.51 -2.25
C LEU A 37 3.15 3.28 -3.55
N LEU A 38 3.06 4.61 -3.46
CA LEU A 38 2.84 5.44 -4.63
C LEU A 38 4.10 6.12 -5.11
N GLU A 39 4.64 7.05 -4.33
CA GLU A 39 5.81 7.78 -4.80
C GLU A 39 6.62 8.29 -3.62
N PRO A 40 7.92 8.45 -3.82
CA PRO A 40 8.78 8.97 -2.76
C PRO A 40 8.68 10.49 -2.67
N LEU A 41 8.97 10.99 -1.48
CA LEU A 41 9.10 12.42 -1.24
C LEU A 41 10.57 12.75 -1.08
N GLU A 42 10.87 14.06 -1.02
CA GLU A 42 12.27 14.49 -1.01
C GLU A 42 13.01 14.13 0.25
N ASN A 43 12.30 14.05 1.35
CA ASN A 43 12.94 13.96 2.66
C ASN A 43 13.00 12.54 3.22
N GLY A 44 12.92 11.55 2.36
CA GLY A 44 13.00 10.17 2.82
C GLY A 44 11.67 9.58 3.23
N TRP A 45 10.60 10.31 3.05
CA TRP A 45 9.25 9.80 3.31
C TRP A 45 8.64 9.34 2.01
N VAL A 46 7.55 8.62 2.11
CA VAL A 46 6.86 8.09 0.94
C VAL A 46 5.37 8.31 1.08
N THR A 47 4.72 8.38 -0.06
CA THR A 47 3.27 8.49 -0.13
C THR A 47 2.68 7.10 -0.25
N VAL A 48 1.73 6.77 0.60
CA VAL A 48 1.04 5.50 0.53
C VAL A 48 -0.46 5.73 0.56
N PHE A 49 -1.18 4.79 -0.03
CA PHE A 49 -2.63 4.76 0.05
C PHE A 49 -3.03 3.60 0.93
N LEU A 50 -3.87 3.87 1.93
CA LEU A 50 -4.33 2.85 2.86
C LEU A 50 -5.75 2.47 2.48
N PRO A 51 -5.92 1.35 1.77
CA PRO A 51 -7.27 0.96 1.36
C PRO A 51 -8.08 0.52 2.56
N GLN A 52 -9.38 0.66 2.45
CA GLN A 52 -10.31 0.31 3.50
C GLN A 52 -11.21 -0.81 3.01
N ALA A 53 -11.03 -2.00 3.57
CA ALA A 53 -11.79 -3.15 3.15
C ALA A 53 -13.29 -2.89 3.30
N PRO A 54 -14.10 -3.41 2.41
CA PRO A 54 -13.75 -4.28 1.28
C PRO A 54 -13.60 -3.55 -0.05
N THR A 55 -13.36 -2.25 -0.02
CA THR A 55 -13.30 -1.43 -1.23
C THR A 55 -11.85 -1.03 -1.50
N PRO A 56 -11.17 -1.75 -2.41
CA PRO A 56 -9.72 -1.54 -2.58
C PRO A 56 -9.33 -0.16 -3.09
N MET A 57 -10.28 0.61 -3.61
CA MET A 57 -9.96 1.95 -4.11
C MET A 57 -10.49 3.06 -3.21
N SER A 58 -10.98 2.73 -2.03
CA SER A 58 -11.41 3.71 -1.04
C SER A 58 -10.48 3.64 0.15
N GLY A 59 -10.17 4.78 0.72
CA GLY A 59 -9.31 4.81 1.89
C GLY A 59 -8.69 6.17 2.08
N ASN A 60 -7.49 6.17 2.62
CA ASN A 60 -6.80 7.40 2.99
C ASN A 60 -5.41 7.46 2.40
N VAL A 61 -4.96 8.66 2.14
CA VAL A 61 -3.57 8.92 1.77
C VAL A 61 -2.80 9.20 3.05
N MET A 62 -1.61 8.62 3.14
CA MET A 62 -0.77 8.82 4.30
C MET A 62 0.67 8.96 3.87
N TYR A 63 1.44 9.68 4.66
CA TYR A 63 2.86 9.84 4.41
C TYR A 63 3.62 9.21 5.55
N LEU A 64 4.62 8.42 5.22
CA LEU A 64 5.36 7.66 6.22
C LEU A 64 6.85 7.70 5.91
N PRO A 65 7.69 7.60 6.95
CA PRO A 65 9.11 7.36 6.68
C PRO A 65 9.27 6.06 5.91
N ALA A 66 10.22 6.03 5.02
CA ALA A 66 10.41 4.88 4.15
C ALA A 66 10.69 3.60 4.92
N ASP A 67 11.32 3.71 6.10
CA ASP A 67 11.64 2.52 6.87
C ASP A 67 10.42 1.86 7.51
N ARG A 68 9.26 2.48 7.42
CA ARG A 68 8.02 1.88 7.89
C ARG A 68 7.25 1.19 6.79
N VAL A 69 7.83 1.07 5.62
CA VAL A 69 7.14 0.50 4.47
C VAL A 69 7.95 -0.67 3.94
N ARG A 70 7.30 -1.79 3.71
CA ARG A 70 7.92 -2.99 3.13
C ARG A 70 7.22 -3.32 1.83
N PRO A 71 7.87 -3.09 0.69
CA PRO A 71 7.26 -3.49 -0.58
C PRO A 71 7.03 -5.00 -0.60
N LEU A 72 5.93 -5.40 -1.22
CA LEU A 72 5.57 -6.80 -1.35
C LEU A 72 5.80 -7.24 -2.78
N ASP A 73 6.21 -8.49 -2.93
CA ASP A 73 6.43 -9.06 -4.26
C ASP A 73 5.15 -9.73 -4.74
N ILE A 74 4.11 -8.94 -4.86
CA ILE A 74 2.82 -9.39 -5.36
C ILE A 74 2.31 -8.36 -6.34
N THR A 75 1.32 -8.74 -7.12
CA THR A 75 0.73 -7.81 -8.08
C THR A 75 -0.33 -6.96 -7.40
N MET A 76 -0.66 -5.83 -8.04
CA MET A 76 -1.74 -5.00 -7.54
C MET A 76 -3.07 -5.75 -7.54
N VAL A 77 -3.27 -6.63 -8.51
CA VAL A 77 -4.49 -7.43 -8.56
C VAL A 77 -4.58 -8.30 -7.30
N GLN A 78 -3.47 -8.91 -6.92
CA GLN A 78 -3.45 -9.73 -5.71
C GLN A 78 -3.70 -8.90 -4.46
N ALA A 79 -3.11 -7.72 -4.38
CA ALA A 79 -3.29 -6.85 -3.23
C ALA A 79 -4.74 -6.40 -3.12
N MET A 80 -5.32 -5.98 -4.23
CA MET A 80 -6.70 -5.52 -4.22
C MET A 80 -7.66 -6.64 -3.91
N ALA A 81 -7.34 -7.85 -4.32
CA ALA A 81 -8.18 -9.00 -3.99
C ALA A 81 -8.22 -9.26 -2.49
N ILE A 82 -7.07 -9.12 -1.83
CA ILE A 82 -7.03 -9.28 -0.38
C ILE A 82 -7.92 -8.25 0.31
N VAL A 83 -7.85 -7.02 -0.13
CA VAL A 83 -8.68 -5.97 0.46
C VAL A 83 -10.16 -6.28 0.21
N LYS A 84 -10.49 -6.66 -1.02
CA LYS A 84 -11.85 -6.95 -1.38
C LYS A 84 -12.41 -8.11 -0.56
N HIS A 85 -11.59 -9.06 -0.24
CA HIS A 85 -11.99 -10.25 0.51
C HIS A 85 -11.71 -10.13 2.01
N ILE A 86 -11.55 -8.92 2.48
CA ILE A 86 -11.36 -8.57 3.90
C ILE A 86 -10.23 -9.32 4.58
N GLY A 87 -9.18 -9.59 3.80
CA GLY A 87 -8.00 -10.23 4.34
C GLY A 87 -7.92 -11.72 4.10
N VAL A 88 -8.99 -12.33 3.59
CA VAL A 88 -8.95 -13.76 3.28
C VAL A 88 -8.00 -13.97 2.11
N GLY A 89 -7.10 -14.92 2.25
CA GLY A 89 -6.06 -15.17 1.26
C GLY A 89 -4.71 -14.63 1.67
N SER A 90 -4.63 -13.92 2.80
CA SER A 90 -3.39 -13.34 3.24
C SER A 90 -2.33 -14.38 3.53
N ALA A 91 -2.71 -15.52 4.09
CA ALA A 91 -1.74 -16.54 4.44
C ALA A 91 -0.95 -17.00 3.23
N GLU A 92 -1.62 -17.15 2.11
CA GLU A 92 -0.97 -17.55 0.88
C GLU A 92 -0.16 -16.39 0.29
N THR A 93 -0.78 -15.22 0.22
CA THR A 93 -0.20 -14.08 -0.47
C THR A 93 1.00 -13.51 0.27
N LEU A 94 0.97 -13.53 1.59
CA LEU A 94 2.05 -12.97 2.41
C LEU A 94 3.05 -14.02 2.85
N ARG A 95 3.02 -15.19 2.24
CA ARG A 95 3.98 -16.24 2.59
C ARG A 95 5.39 -15.71 2.33
N GLY A 96 6.24 -15.81 3.34
CA GLY A 96 7.62 -15.35 3.23
C GLY A 96 7.82 -13.86 3.44
N ALA A 97 6.77 -13.11 3.69
CA ALA A 97 6.92 -11.69 3.95
C ALA A 97 7.63 -11.47 5.28
N ASP A 98 8.45 -10.42 5.32
CA ASP A 98 9.18 -10.08 6.52
C ASP A 98 8.31 -9.16 7.38
N LEU A 99 7.78 -9.71 8.45
CA LEU A 99 6.87 -8.95 9.32
C LEU A 99 7.53 -8.50 10.62
N ARG A 100 8.87 -8.50 10.67
CA ARG A 100 9.56 -7.96 11.83
C ARG A 100 9.33 -6.46 11.89
N LEU A 101 8.99 -5.97 13.08
CA LEU A 101 8.70 -4.55 13.23
C LEU A 101 9.96 -3.71 13.05
N PRO A 102 9.84 -2.52 12.48
CA PRO A 102 11.00 -1.63 12.36
C PRO A 102 11.47 -1.19 13.73
N ALA A 103 12.73 -0.81 13.82
CA ALA A 103 13.29 -0.29 15.04
C ALA A 103 12.47 0.93 15.48
N GLY A 104 12.07 0.94 16.74
CA GLY A 104 11.28 2.04 17.28
C GLY A 104 9.80 1.95 17.02
N ALA A 105 9.33 0.96 16.27
CA ALA A 105 7.91 0.80 16.03
C ALA A 105 7.22 0.40 17.33
N GLY A 106 6.08 1.02 17.59
CA GLY A 106 5.31 0.70 18.78
C GLY A 106 5.85 1.32 20.05
N ALA A 107 6.89 2.11 19.94
CA ALA A 107 7.51 2.73 21.13
C ALA A 107 6.71 3.93 21.64
#